data_8a38b348e9b9d1c09856e2390b3e2506
#
_entry.id   8a38b348e9b9d1c09856e2390b3e2506
#
_cell.length_a   1.000
_cell.length_b   1.000
_cell.length_c   1.000
_cell.angle_alpha   90.00
_cell.angle_beta   90.00
_cell.angle_gamma   90.00
#
_symmetry.space_group_name_H-M   'P 1'
#
loop_
_entity.id
_entity.type
_entity.pdbx_description
1 polymer ?
#
loop_
_entity_poly.entity_id
_entity_poly.type
_entity_poly.pdbx_seq_one_letter_code
_entity_poly.pdbx_strand_id
1 'polypeptide(L)'
;MDANAQSHRIFIMDARPKVNSMVNIVNGGGYESEDIYPSAELHFLDIHNIHVMRESLRKVRDTCFPVIDDAKWLSNVDGTHWLDHLHLILSGALKVADKVETHKTSVIVHCSDGWDRTAQLTSLAMLFLDPFYRTLVGFEVRILIYTTFVNG
;
A
#
# COMPACT_ATOMS: atom_id res chain seq x y z
N MET A 1 10.52 15.82 -13.64
CA MET A 1 11.07 16.00 -12.28
C MET A 1 10.68 17.37 -11.79
N ASP A 2 10.26 17.47 -10.55
CA ASP A 2 9.95 18.77 -9.93
C ASP A 2 11.24 19.59 -9.85
N ALA A 3 11.20 20.81 -10.35
CA ALA A 3 12.35 21.75 -10.30
C ALA A 3 12.76 22.12 -8.85
N ASN A 4 11.88 21.86 -7.89
CA ASN A 4 12.10 22.09 -6.46
C ASN A 4 12.54 20.83 -5.69
N ALA A 5 12.78 19.71 -6.38
CA ALA A 5 13.20 18.48 -5.72
C ALA A 5 14.57 18.68 -5.05
N GLN A 6 14.64 18.38 -3.76
CA GLN A 6 15.88 18.48 -2.98
C GLN A 6 16.86 17.33 -3.28
N SER A 7 16.40 16.30 -3.96
CA SER A 7 17.18 15.12 -4.32
C SER A 7 16.92 14.72 -5.77
N HIS A 8 17.97 14.34 -6.49
CA HIS A 8 17.85 13.72 -7.81
C HIS A 8 17.47 12.22 -7.73
N ARG A 9 17.31 11.67 -6.53
CA ARG A 9 16.85 10.30 -6.32
C ARG A 9 15.35 10.20 -6.49
N ILE A 10 14.89 9.11 -7.09
CA ILE A 10 13.47 8.71 -7.16
C ILE A 10 13.28 7.60 -6.13
N PHE A 11 12.21 7.69 -5.32
CA PHE A 11 11.82 6.59 -4.45
C PHE A 11 10.84 5.68 -5.17
N ILE A 12 11.12 4.37 -5.13
CA ILE A 12 10.22 3.33 -5.66
C ILE A 12 9.67 2.57 -4.47
N MET A 13 8.35 2.60 -4.31
CA MET A 13 7.61 1.89 -3.28
C MET A 13 6.92 0.68 -3.90
N ASP A 14 7.57 -0.48 -3.80
CA ASP A 14 6.94 -1.76 -4.18
C ASP A 14 6.07 -2.24 -3.03
N ALA A 15 4.77 -2.26 -3.25
CA ALA A 15 3.81 -2.70 -2.23
C ALA A 15 3.97 -4.17 -1.84
N ARG A 16 4.58 -4.98 -2.70
CA ARG A 16 4.70 -6.44 -2.53
C ARG A 16 5.69 -6.80 -1.41
N PRO A 17 5.53 -7.99 -0.79
CA PRO A 17 6.61 -8.63 -0.07
C PRO A 17 7.80 -8.93 -1.00
N LYS A 18 9.01 -8.67 -0.51
CA LYS A 18 10.24 -8.89 -1.29
C LYS A 18 10.33 -10.31 -1.86
N VAL A 19 9.92 -11.31 -1.08
CA VAL A 19 9.93 -12.72 -1.50
C VAL A 19 9.05 -12.93 -2.75
N ASN A 20 7.89 -12.29 -2.81
CA ASN A 20 6.99 -12.42 -3.96
C ASN A 20 7.57 -11.79 -5.23
N SER A 21 8.30 -10.67 -5.11
CA SER A 21 8.96 -10.04 -6.24
C SER A 21 10.12 -10.90 -6.78
N MET A 22 10.83 -11.61 -5.90
CA MET A 22 11.90 -12.53 -6.29
C MET A 22 11.35 -13.77 -7.03
N VAL A 23 10.23 -14.32 -6.60
CA VAL A 23 9.55 -15.42 -7.30
C VAL A 23 9.12 -15.00 -8.71
N ASN A 24 8.70 -13.75 -8.88
CA ASN A 24 8.30 -13.22 -10.18
C ASN A 24 9.48 -13.10 -11.18
N ILE A 25 10.73 -13.05 -10.73
CA ILE A 25 11.90 -13.04 -11.62
C ILE A 25 11.90 -14.29 -12.50
N VAL A 26 11.55 -15.45 -11.95
CA VAL A 26 11.49 -16.72 -12.68
C VAL A 26 10.44 -16.69 -13.80
N ASN A 27 9.42 -15.84 -13.65
CA ASN A 27 8.31 -15.69 -14.60
C ASN A 27 8.48 -14.47 -15.54
N GLY A 28 9.70 -13.90 -15.63
CA GLY A 28 9.99 -12.77 -16.51
C GLY A 28 9.61 -11.40 -15.93
N GLY A 29 9.19 -11.35 -14.65
CA GLY A 29 8.99 -10.11 -13.89
C GLY A 29 10.21 -9.78 -13.02
N GLY A 30 9.99 -9.16 -11.87
CA GLY A 30 11.06 -8.84 -10.92
C GLY A 30 10.77 -7.59 -10.12
N TYR A 31 11.82 -6.86 -9.86
CA TYR A 31 11.82 -5.56 -9.19
C TYR A 31 12.95 -4.68 -9.74
N GLU A 32 12.86 -3.39 -9.51
CA GLU A 32 13.83 -2.39 -9.95
C GLU A 32 15.11 -2.53 -9.11
N SER A 33 16.24 -2.88 -9.78
CA SER A 33 17.53 -3.02 -9.12
C SER A 33 18.28 -1.68 -9.14
N GLU A 34 18.93 -1.35 -8.03
CA GLU A 34 19.81 -0.17 -7.94
C GLU A 34 21.00 -0.28 -8.91
N ASP A 35 21.41 -1.48 -9.30
CA ASP A 35 22.46 -1.69 -10.32
C ASP A 35 22.02 -1.18 -11.70
N ILE A 36 20.72 -1.26 -12.00
CA ILE A 36 20.13 -0.79 -13.27
C ILE A 36 19.71 0.67 -13.14
N TYR A 37 19.19 1.06 -11.96
CA TYR A 37 18.66 2.38 -11.68
C TYR A 37 19.39 3.04 -10.49
N PRO A 38 20.64 3.49 -10.65
CA PRO A 38 21.47 4.00 -9.55
C PRO A 38 20.93 5.28 -8.90
N SER A 39 20.00 5.97 -9.56
CA SER A 39 19.31 7.15 -9.02
C SER A 39 17.97 6.80 -8.36
N ALA A 40 17.61 5.53 -8.25
CA ALA A 40 16.40 5.07 -7.58
C ALA A 40 16.74 4.39 -6.25
N GLU A 41 15.83 4.53 -5.28
CA GLU A 41 15.90 3.83 -4.00
C GLU A 41 14.62 3.01 -3.85
N LEU A 42 14.77 1.67 -3.77
CA LEU A 42 13.66 0.73 -3.72
C LEU A 42 13.30 0.35 -2.29
N HIS A 43 12.02 0.46 -1.96
CA HIS A 43 11.45 0.03 -0.68
C HIS A 43 10.33 -0.98 -0.88
N PHE A 44 10.45 -2.14 -0.25
CA PHE A 44 9.36 -3.12 -0.15
C PHE A 44 8.49 -2.79 1.06
N LEU A 45 7.16 -2.87 0.89
CA LEU A 45 6.19 -2.51 1.92
C LEU A 45 5.48 -3.71 2.54
N ASP A 46 5.79 -4.93 2.10
CA ASP A 46 5.30 -6.22 2.63
C ASP A 46 3.76 -6.36 2.69
N ILE A 47 3.05 -5.64 1.82
CA ILE A 47 1.58 -5.69 1.76
C ILE A 47 1.15 -6.91 0.95
N HIS A 48 0.36 -7.77 1.59
CA HIS A 48 -0.18 -8.95 0.96
C HIS A 48 -1.26 -8.64 -0.08
N ASN A 49 -1.54 -9.61 -0.97
CA ASN A 49 -2.54 -9.47 -2.01
C ASN A 49 -3.98 -9.59 -1.47
N ILE A 50 -4.94 -9.24 -2.31
CA ILE A 50 -6.39 -9.24 -1.97
C ILE A 50 -6.91 -10.60 -1.47
N HIS A 51 -6.31 -11.73 -1.88
CA HIS A 51 -6.75 -13.05 -1.42
C HIS A 51 -6.40 -13.27 0.06
N VAL A 52 -5.20 -12.88 0.47
CA VAL A 52 -4.77 -12.92 1.89
C VAL A 52 -5.63 -11.96 2.73
N MET A 53 -5.86 -10.74 2.24
CA MET A 53 -6.70 -9.74 2.90
C MET A 53 -8.13 -10.25 3.12
N ARG A 54 -8.73 -10.84 2.09
CA ARG A 54 -10.08 -11.42 2.17
C ARG A 54 -10.16 -12.57 3.18
N GLU A 55 -9.16 -13.44 3.20
CA GLU A 55 -9.13 -14.54 4.16
C GLU A 55 -8.97 -14.03 5.61
N SER A 56 -8.12 -13.04 5.81
CA SER A 56 -7.95 -12.37 7.10
C SER A 56 -9.27 -11.74 7.59
N LEU A 57 -9.99 -11.02 6.72
CA LEU A 57 -11.30 -10.45 7.04
C LEU A 57 -12.34 -11.53 7.37
N ARG A 58 -12.33 -12.66 6.63
CA ARG A 58 -13.20 -13.81 6.93
C ARG A 58 -12.94 -14.35 8.35
N LYS A 59 -11.67 -14.49 8.73
CA LYS A 59 -11.30 -14.91 10.09
C LYS A 59 -11.79 -13.93 11.16
N VAL A 60 -11.70 -12.62 10.92
CA VAL A 60 -12.26 -11.60 11.82
C VAL A 60 -13.75 -11.82 12.00
N ARG A 61 -14.49 -11.98 10.90
CA ARG A 61 -15.94 -12.25 10.96
C ARG A 61 -16.23 -13.50 11.78
N ASP A 62 -15.52 -14.60 11.52
CA ASP A 62 -15.72 -15.87 12.20
C ASP A 62 -15.34 -15.78 13.70
N THR A 63 -14.45 -14.87 14.07
CA THR A 63 -14.13 -14.56 15.47
C THR A 63 -15.24 -13.76 16.15
N CYS A 64 -15.95 -12.90 15.41
CA CYS A 64 -17.02 -12.05 15.94
C CYS A 64 -18.40 -12.71 15.96
N PHE A 65 -18.64 -13.76 15.15
CA PHE A 65 -19.96 -14.37 14.96
C PHE A 65 -19.89 -15.91 14.93
N PRO A 66 -20.91 -16.63 15.41
CA PRO A 66 -22.15 -16.10 16.00
C PRO A 66 -22.00 -15.74 17.49
N VAL A 67 -20.96 -16.24 18.17
CA VAL A 67 -20.72 -16.04 19.60
C VAL A 67 -19.25 -15.69 19.82
N ILE A 68 -19.02 -14.64 20.60
CA ILE A 68 -17.67 -14.21 20.99
C ILE A 68 -17.19 -15.06 22.16
N ASP A 69 -15.97 -15.61 22.05
CA ASP A 69 -15.25 -16.23 23.17
C ASP A 69 -14.45 -15.14 23.89
N ASP A 70 -15.01 -14.57 24.95
CA ASP A 70 -14.39 -13.47 25.71
C ASP A 70 -13.03 -13.86 26.27
N ALA A 71 -12.83 -15.12 26.66
CA ALA A 71 -11.58 -15.59 27.25
C ALA A 71 -10.43 -15.63 26.23
N LYS A 72 -10.75 -15.82 24.95
CA LYS A 72 -9.77 -15.94 23.86
C LYS A 72 -9.87 -14.81 22.85
N TRP A 73 -10.68 -13.80 23.13
CA TRP A 73 -10.97 -12.71 22.18
C TRP A 73 -9.68 -12.11 21.58
N LEU A 74 -8.77 -11.64 22.41
CA LEU A 74 -7.54 -10.97 21.94
C LEU A 74 -6.67 -11.91 21.11
N SER A 75 -6.47 -13.15 21.56
CA SER A 75 -5.64 -14.12 20.81
C SER A 75 -6.29 -14.54 19.50
N ASN A 76 -7.62 -14.63 19.45
CA ASN A 76 -8.35 -14.96 18.24
C ASN A 76 -8.28 -13.80 17.23
N VAL A 77 -8.42 -12.55 17.68
CA VAL A 77 -8.27 -11.37 16.82
C VAL A 77 -6.84 -11.27 16.29
N ASP A 78 -5.85 -11.43 17.14
CA ASP A 78 -4.43 -11.42 16.76
C ASP A 78 -4.12 -12.49 15.71
N GLY A 79 -4.62 -13.72 15.91
CA GLY A 79 -4.47 -14.82 14.96
C GLY A 79 -5.12 -14.62 13.59
N THR A 80 -5.94 -13.56 13.42
CA THR A 80 -6.49 -13.18 12.11
C THR A 80 -5.48 -12.42 11.24
N HIS A 81 -4.48 -11.77 11.84
CA HIS A 81 -3.54 -10.85 11.22
C HIS A 81 -4.19 -9.63 10.53
N TRP A 82 -5.47 -9.35 10.79
CA TRP A 82 -6.18 -8.24 10.15
C TRP A 82 -5.58 -6.88 10.52
N LEU A 83 -5.27 -6.68 11.79
CA LEU A 83 -4.68 -5.44 12.28
C LEU A 83 -3.24 -5.25 11.75
N ASP A 84 -2.48 -6.33 11.58
CA ASP A 84 -1.15 -6.29 10.98
C ASP A 84 -1.23 -5.80 9.53
N HIS A 85 -2.19 -6.31 8.76
CA HIS A 85 -2.41 -5.85 7.39
C HIS A 85 -2.79 -4.38 7.32
N LEU A 86 -3.70 -3.91 8.19
CA LEU A 86 -4.05 -2.49 8.25
C LEU A 86 -2.85 -1.62 8.63
N HIS A 87 -2.04 -2.08 9.58
CA HIS A 87 -0.82 -1.40 10.00
C HIS A 87 0.18 -1.25 8.84
N LEU A 88 0.41 -2.30 8.07
CA LEU A 88 1.32 -2.28 6.91
C LEU A 88 0.84 -1.28 5.84
N ILE A 89 -0.45 -1.26 5.52
CA ILE A 89 -1.02 -0.34 4.54
C ILE A 89 -0.89 1.12 5.02
N LEU A 90 -1.27 1.42 6.25
CA LEU A 90 -1.16 2.76 6.81
C LEU A 90 0.29 3.23 6.91
N SER A 91 1.19 2.39 7.39
CA SER A 91 2.63 2.68 7.46
C SER A 91 3.24 2.90 6.08
N GLY A 92 2.84 2.10 5.09
CA GLY A 92 3.27 2.26 3.71
C GLY A 92 2.82 3.58 3.11
N ALA A 93 1.55 3.95 3.31
CA ALA A 93 1.01 5.22 2.83
C ALA A 93 1.67 6.44 3.50
N LEU A 94 1.96 6.35 4.80
CA LEU A 94 2.72 7.37 5.52
C LEU A 94 4.14 7.53 4.98
N LYS A 95 4.83 6.42 4.65
CA LYS A 95 6.16 6.47 4.00
C LYS A 95 6.10 7.19 2.65
N VAL A 96 5.07 6.90 1.83
CA VAL A 96 4.86 7.62 0.55
C VAL A 96 4.68 9.11 0.79
N ALA A 97 3.79 9.49 1.71
CA ALA A 97 3.51 10.89 2.04
C ALA A 97 4.77 11.61 2.58
N ASP A 98 5.54 10.98 3.46
CA ASP A 98 6.77 11.53 4.01
C ASP A 98 7.81 11.82 2.91
N LYS A 99 8.01 10.89 1.97
CA LYS A 99 8.95 11.10 0.86
C LYS A 99 8.55 12.28 -0.03
N VAL A 100 7.26 12.45 -0.27
CA VAL A 100 6.76 13.60 -1.04
C VAL A 100 6.88 14.89 -0.24
N GLU A 101 6.44 14.92 1.02
CA GLU A 101 6.36 16.16 1.81
C GLU A 101 7.71 16.58 2.38
N THR A 102 8.44 15.66 3.01
CA THR A 102 9.69 15.97 3.71
C THR A 102 10.88 16.03 2.76
N HIS A 103 10.97 15.07 1.85
CA HIS A 103 12.09 14.99 0.90
C HIS A 103 11.86 15.76 -0.40
N LYS A 104 10.63 16.28 -0.63
CA LYS A 104 10.25 17.02 -1.84
C LYS A 104 10.69 16.31 -3.12
N THR A 105 10.49 15.00 -3.17
CA THR A 105 10.93 14.16 -4.28
C THR A 105 9.77 13.38 -4.89
N SER A 106 9.95 12.91 -6.13
CA SER A 106 8.98 12.06 -6.80
C SER A 106 9.02 10.64 -6.24
N VAL A 107 7.84 10.05 -6.05
CA VAL A 107 7.67 8.67 -5.58
C VAL A 107 6.89 7.87 -6.61
N ILE A 108 7.42 6.73 -7.00
CA ILE A 108 6.73 5.74 -7.82
C ILE A 108 6.16 4.68 -6.89
N VAL A 109 4.86 4.43 -6.98
CA VAL A 109 4.19 3.38 -6.20
C VAL A 109 3.66 2.33 -7.15
N HIS A 110 4.02 1.08 -6.92
CA HIS A 110 3.52 -0.03 -7.73
C HIS A 110 3.28 -1.30 -6.89
N CYS A 111 2.63 -2.27 -7.50
CA CYS A 111 2.48 -3.63 -6.99
C CYS A 111 2.65 -4.64 -8.14
N SER A 112 1.83 -5.69 -8.25
CA SER A 112 1.87 -6.59 -9.43
C SER A 112 1.13 -5.95 -10.63
N ASP A 113 -0.13 -5.60 -10.45
CA ASP A 113 -1.03 -5.18 -11.53
C ASP A 113 -1.47 -3.72 -11.45
N GLY A 114 -1.13 -3.02 -10.38
CA GLY A 114 -1.38 -1.58 -10.20
C GLY A 114 -2.76 -1.18 -9.69
N TRP A 115 -3.77 -2.03 -9.77
CA TRP A 115 -5.16 -1.67 -9.46
C TRP A 115 -5.58 -1.86 -7.99
N ASP A 116 -4.91 -2.70 -7.22
CA ASP A 116 -5.27 -3.02 -5.81
C ASP A 116 -4.36 -2.29 -4.80
N ARG A 117 -3.23 -2.86 -4.41
CA ARG A 117 -2.34 -2.32 -3.38
C ARG A 117 -1.81 -0.91 -3.69
N THR A 118 -1.50 -0.66 -4.95
CA THR A 118 -1.10 0.67 -5.43
C THR A 118 -2.20 1.70 -5.14
N ALA A 119 -3.44 1.39 -5.48
CA ALA A 119 -4.59 2.26 -5.24
C ALA A 119 -4.81 2.53 -3.74
N GLN A 120 -4.65 1.52 -2.88
CA GLN A 120 -4.75 1.67 -1.43
C GLN A 120 -3.71 2.68 -0.90
N LEU A 121 -2.44 2.51 -1.28
CA LEU A 121 -1.34 3.35 -0.82
C LEU A 121 -1.46 4.79 -1.32
N THR A 122 -1.68 4.98 -2.61
CA THR A 122 -1.75 6.31 -3.21
C THR A 122 -2.97 7.08 -2.73
N SER A 123 -4.12 6.40 -2.58
CA SER A 123 -5.32 7.04 -2.06
C SER A 123 -5.18 7.51 -0.61
N LEU A 124 -4.53 6.74 0.25
CA LEU A 124 -4.24 7.15 1.62
C LEU A 124 -3.18 8.25 1.68
N ALA A 125 -2.13 8.15 0.87
CA ALA A 125 -1.11 9.19 0.80
C ALA A 125 -1.71 10.54 0.37
N MET A 126 -2.64 10.56 -0.60
CA MET A 126 -3.37 11.77 -0.98
C MET A 126 -4.16 12.37 0.19
N LEU A 127 -4.82 11.54 1.00
CA LEU A 127 -5.52 12.00 2.22
C LEU A 127 -4.56 12.65 3.23
N PHE A 128 -3.34 12.13 3.36
CA PHE A 128 -2.35 12.69 4.28
C PHE A 128 -1.77 14.01 3.77
N LEU A 129 -1.50 14.10 2.47
CA LEU A 129 -0.82 15.22 1.84
C LEU A 129 -1.72 16.44 1.63
N ASP A 130 -2.99 16.24 1.21
CA ASP A 130 -3.86 17.35 0.82
C ASP A 130 -5.18 17.34 1.59
N PRO A 131 -5.48 18.42 2.36
CA PRO A 131 -6.74 18.56 3.08
C PRO A 131 -7.98 18.55 2.18
N PHE A 132 -7.86 18.86 0.89
CA PHE A 132 -8.97 18.76 -0.05
C PHE A 132 -9.58 17.36 -0.07
N TYR A 133 -8.75 16.31 -0.12
CA TYR A 133 -9.24 14.92 -0.13
C TYR A 133 -9.89 14.46 1.18
N ARG A 134 -9.79 15.25 2.25
CA ARG A 134 -10.50 15.06 3.53
C ARG A 134 -11.88 15.74 3.58
N THR A 135 -12.27 16.46 2.52
CA THR A 135 -13.64 16.97 2.34
C THR A 135 -14.53 15.93 1.66
N LEU A 136 -15.86 16.06 1.76
CA LEU A 136 -16.81 15.17 1.07
C LEU A 136 -16.56 15.16 -0.44
N VAL A 137 -16.47 16.35 -1.04
CA VAL A 137 -16.23 16.50 -2.49
C VAL A 137 -14.90 15.89 -2.90
N GLY A 138 -13.81 16.17 -2.19
CA GLY A 138 -12.50 15.62 -2.50
C GLY A 138 -12.44 14.11 -2.31
N PHE A 139 -13.14 13.58 -1.33
CA PHE A 139 -13.25 12.15 -1.11
C PHE A 139 -14.00 11.45 -2.27
N GLU A 140 -15.11 12.01 -2.74
CA GLU A 140 -15.85 11.52 -3.90
C GLU A 140 -14.99 11.55 -5.17
N VAL A 141 -14.29 12.64 -5.43
CA VAL A 141 -13.36 12.76 -6.58
C VAL A 141 -12.30 11.66 -6.53
N ARG A 142 -11.75 11.40 -5.35
CA ARG A 142 -10.76 10.33 -5.18
C ARG A 142 -11.34 8.96 -5.50
N ILE A 143 -12.54 8.63 -5.01
CA ILE A 143 -13.22 7.36 -5.33
C ILE A 143 -13.41 7.23 -6.85
N LEU A 144 -13.90 8.28 -7.50
CA LEU A 144 -14.11 8.29 -8.95
C LEU A 144 -12.81 8.01 -9.72
N ILE A 145 -11.71 8.65 -9.36
CA ILE A 145 -10.40 8.42 -10.00
C ILE A 145 -10.07 6.92 -9.98
N TYR A 146 -10.13 6.28 -8.81
CA TYR A 146 -9.73 4.87 -8.68
C TYR A 146 -10.72 3.90 -9.31
N THR A 147 -12.02 4.17 -9.27
CA THR A 147 -13.02 3.31 -9.92
C THR A 147 -12.94 3.37 -11.44
N THR A 148 -12.57 4.51 -12.01
CA THR A 148 -12.37 4.66 -13.45
C THR A 148 -11.16 3.89 -13.95
N PHE A 149 -10.05 3.89 -13.18
CA PHE A 149 -8.84 3.13 -13.54
C PHE A 149 -9.01 1.62 -13.43
N VAL A 150 -9.91 1.13 -12.58
CA VAL A 150 -10.14 -0.31 -12.39
C VAL A 150 -11.07 -0.89 -13.47
N ASN A 151 -11.93 -0.07 -14.08
CA ASN A 151 -12.94 -0.50 -15.04
C ASN A 151 -12.58 -0.16 -16.51
N GLY A 152 -11.44 0.43 -16.78
CA GLY A 152 -10.86 0.70 -18.12
C GLY A 152 -9.78 -0.31 -18.46
#